data_dd543bdb7bf1781ad35a67ea11d6a03f
#
_entry.id   dd543bdb7bf1781ad35a67ea11d6a03f
#
_cell.length_a   1.000
_cell.length_b   1.000
_cell.length_c   1.000
_cell.angle_alpha   90.00
_cell.angle_beta   90.00
_cell.angle_gamma   90.00
#
_symmetry.space_group_name_H-M   'P 1'
#
loop_
_entity.id
_entity.type
_entity.pdbx_description
1 polymer ?
#
loop_
_entity_poly.entity_id
_entity_poly.type
_entity_poly.pdbx_seq_one_letter_code
_entity_poly.pdbx_strand_id
1 'polypeptide(L)'
;MTEILFFSSPIGLGHATRDLAIINQLQFKSLRVFSGSSAIEFFHKNKLEAQDIYSPPKFEVIDGKLEKSLKWLWNYYKYYKNCKEISSKIIDEEKPKLIISDEDFASIAIAQERKIPNIIITDILETKFTTGFGGMIEKKMNKTMQIMLDRANKVIIPELGKNENNIIRTGPIVRKIEKNRDEIRKALNFEKKTIVLSVGGTDAGIFLIKQTIEAVKKIQIDVNLILISGPNITEKFSESIKNLGFVKNLHEIIFASDLIISLAGKSTIDESIVYGTPGIFIPIKNHFEQEDNAREIGFKFEDIFNLRNMIEQKLTQDRNHQEKNGVDIAGMEILDTIFKKNND
;
A
#
# COMPACT_ATOMS: atom_id res chain seq x y z
N MET A 1 -11.93 0.12 -28.17
CA MET A 1 -11.61 -1.17 -27.52
C MET A 1 -10.67 -0.87 -26.36
N THR A 2 -10.97 -1.40 -25.20
CA THR A 2 -10.11 -1.29 -24.00
C THR A 2 -8.87 -2.16 -24.24
N GLU A 3 -7.68 -1.58 -24.14
CA GLU A 3 -6.46 -2.35 -24.39
C GLU A 3 -5.88 -2.95 -23.12
N ILE A 4 -6.05 -2.27 -21.99
CA ILE A 4 -5.47 -2.66 -20.69
C ILE A 4 -6.54 -2.66 -19.61
N LEU A 5 -6.65 -3.75 -18.88
CA LEU A 5 -7.37 -3.80 -17.61
C LEU A 5 -6.37 -3.82 -16.45
N PHE A 6 -6.57 -2.91 -15.51
CA PHE A 6 -5.76 -2.80 -14.30
C PHE A 6 -6.62 -3.17 -13.09
N PHE A 7 -6.28 -4.26 -12.41
CA PHE A 7 -6.94 -4.73 -11.20
C PHE A 7 -6.07 -4.40 -9.99
N SER A 8 -6.56 -3.51 -9.16
CA SER A 8 -5.90 -3.06 -7.93
C SER A 8 -6.50 -3.75 -6.72
N SER A 9 -5.68 -4.30 -5.84
CA SER A 9 -6.15 -4.88 -4.58
C SER A 9 -6.87 -3.83 -3.73
N PRO A 10 -8.09 -4.11 -3.24
CA PRO A 10 -8.83 -3.18 -2.39
C PRO A 10 -8.48 -3.29 -0.90
N ILE A 11 -7.47 -4.10 -0.55
CA ILE A 11 -7.08 -4.35 0.84
C ILE A 11 -6.13 -3.24 1.31
N GLY A 12 -6.66 -2.29 2.05
CA GLY A 12 -5.92 -1.10 2.45
C GLY A 12 -5.81 -0.05 1.33
N LEU A 13 -5.03 1.00 1.55
CA LEU A 13 -4.79 2.08 0.57
C LEU A 13 -3.39 2.01 -0.06
N GLY A 14 -2.53 1.12 0.41
CA GLY A 14 -1.16 0.98 -0.06
C GLY A 14 -1.09 0.68 -1.56
N HIS A 15 -1.83 -0.32 -2.01
CA HIS A 15 -1.93 -0.69 -3.42
C HIS A 15 -2.44 0.48 -4.27
N ALA A 16 -3.54 1.11 -3.87
CA ALA A 16 -4.11 2.23 -4.62
C ALA A 16 -3.13 3.41 -4.78
N THR A 17 -2.28 3.70 -3.78
CA THR A 17 -1.28 4.78 -3.87
C THR A 17 -0.15 4.43 -4.83
N ARG A 18 0.32 3.19 -4.81
CA ARG A 18 1.33 2.65 -5.73
C ARG A 18 0.80 2.59 -7.16
N ASP A 19 -0.40 2.08 -7.33
CA ASP A 19 -1.05 1.95 -8.62
C ASP A 19 -1.32 3.30 -9.28
N LEU A 20 -1.77 4.29 -8.50
CA LEU A 20 -1.93 5.65 -9.00
C LEU A 20 -0.60 6.23 -9.52
N ALA A 21 0.52 5.95 -8.84
CA ALA A 21 1.84 6.40 -9.30
C ALA A 21 2.19 5.75 -10.65
N ILE A 22 1.97 4.44 -10.80
CA ILE A 22 2.21 3.70 -12.05
C ILE A 22 1.28 4.19 -13.16
N ILE A 23 -0.02 4.31 -12.91
CA ILE A 23 -1.01 4.73 -13.91
C ILE A 23 -0.73 6.13 -14.42
N ASN A 24 -0.36 7.06 -13.52
CA ASN A 24 0.04 8.40 -13.91
C ASN A 24 1.33 8.40 -14.78
N GLN A 25 2.25 7.49 -14.52
CA GLN A 25 3.46 7.33 -15.34
C GLN A 25 3.17 6.75 -16.74
N LEU A 26 2.20 5.84 -16.84
CA LEU A 26 1.84 5.20 -18.10
C LEU A 26 1.13 6.16 -19.07
N GLN A 27 0.30 7.10 -18.57
CA GLN A 27 -0.51 8.05 -19.35
C GLN A 27 -1.32 7.39 -20.49
N PHE A 28 -1.83 6.20 -20.26
CA PHE A 28 -2.50 5.37 -21.27
C PHE A 28 -4.00 5.70 -21.34
N LYS A 29 -4.51 6.13 -22.52
CA LYS A 29 -5.91 6.56 -22.68
C LYS A 29 -6.94 5.42 -22.66
N SER A 30 -6.54 4.19 -23.03
CA SER A 30 -7.44 3.02 -23.11
C SER A 30 -7.21 2.02 -21.97
N LEU A 31 -6.93 2.53 -20.77
CA LEU A 31 -6.78 1.77 -19.53
C LEU A 31 -8.06 1.90 -18.70
N ARG A 32 -8.58 0.77 -18.19
CA ARG A 32 -9.67 0.74 -17.21
C ARG A 32 -9.19 0.16 -15.90
N VAL A 33 -9.58 0.80 -14.81
CA VAL A 33 -9.17 0.43 -13.44
C VAL A 33 -10.33 -0.19 -12.69
N PHE A 34 -10.06 -1.28 -11.99
CA PHE A 34 -11.00 -2.03 -11.17
C PHE A 34 -10.41 -2.20 -9.77
N SER A 35 -11.23 -1.97 -8.74
CA SER A 35 -10.84 -2.15 -7.35
C SER A 35 -12.08 -2.27 -6.46
N GLY A 36 -12.01 -1.82 -5.22
CA GLY A 36 -13.14 -1.78 -4.28
C GLY A 36 -12.86 -0.98 -3.02
N SER A 37 -13.90 -0.82 -2.21
CA SER A 37 -13.79 -0.22 -0.87
C SER A 37 -13.16 1.19 -0.89
N SER A 38 -12.27 1.48 0.07
CA SER A 38 -11.61 2.80 0.21
C SER A 38 -10.68 3.16 -0.95
N ALA A 39 -10.20 2.18 -1.73
CA ALA A 39 -9.39 2.44 -2.92
C ALA A 39 -10.17 3.21 -3.99
N ILE A 40 -11.45 2.94 -4.16
CA ILE A 40 -12.32 3.66 -5.11
C ILE A 40 -12.42 5.14 -4.75
N GLU A 41 -12.69 5.46 -3.49
CA GLU A 41 -12.75 6.85 -3.02
C GLU A 41 -11.41 7.56 -3.25
N PHE A 42 -10.30 6.87 -3.01
CA PHE A 42 -8.96 7.40 -3.25
C PHE A 42 -8.72 7.71 -4.74
N PHE A 43 -9.03 6.79 -5.64
CA PHE A 43 -8.89 6.99 -7.08
C PHE A 43 -9.76 8.16 -7.57
N HIS A 44 -11.03 8.21 -7.20
CA HIS A 44 -11.94 9.29 -7.59
C HIS A 44 -11.47 10.66 -7.08
N LYS A 45 -10.99 10.76 -5.83
CA LYS A 45 -10.42 12.01 -5.29
C LYS A 45 -9.17 12.46 -6.06
N ASN A 46 -8.46 11.53 -6.69
CA ASN A 46 -7.31 11.81 -7.56
C ASN A 46 -7.68 11.91 -9.05
N LYS A 47 -8.96 12.03 -9.38
CA LYS A 47 -9.50 12.18 -10.74
C LYS A 47 -9.19 10.99 -11.66
N LEU A 48 -9.00 9.82 -11.09
CA LEU A 48 -8.89 8.56 -11.81
C LEU A 48 -10.23 7.83 -11.73
N GLU A 49 -10.82 7.54 -12.88
CA GLU A 49 -12.03 6.70 -12.95
C GLU A 49 -11.66 5.24 -12.63
N ALA A 50 -12.30 4.67 -11.63
CA ALA A 50 -12.14 3.28 -11.24
C ALA A 50 -13.52 2.67 -10.92
N GLN A 51 -13.70 1.40 -11.27
CA GLN A 51 -14.94 0.68 -11.02
C GLN A 51 -14.88 -0.07 -9.70
N ASP A 52 -15.92 0.09 -8.88
CA ASP A 52 -16.12 -0.62 -7.61
C ASP A 52 -16.70 -2.00 -7.86
N ILE A 53 -15.87 -3.03 -7.81
CA ILE A 53 -16.26 -4.41 -8.09
C ILE A 53 -15.96 -5.37 -6.91
N TYR A 54 -15.21 -4.93 -5.90
CA TYR A 54 -14.69 -5.80 -4.86
C TYR A 54 -15.04 -5.32 -3.46
N SER A 55 -15.44 -6.26 -2.59
CA SER A 55 -15.74 -6.03 -1.18
C SER A 55 -14.94 -7.01 -0.30
N PRO A 56 -13.68 -6.72 0.03
CA PRO A 56 -12.83 -7.62 0.80
C PRO A 56 -13.31 -7.77 2.25
N PRO A 57 -13.04 -8.92 2.89
CA PRO A 57 -13.33 -9.12 4.30
C PRO A 57 -12.45 -8.20 5.15
N LYS A 58 -13.06 -7.56 6.15
CA LYS A 58 -12.34 -6.68 7.10
C LYS A 58 -11.50 -7.52 8.06
N PHE A 59 -10.34 -6.99 8.43
CA PHE A 59 -9.55 -7.49 9.55
C PHE A 59 -10.22 -7.13 10.87
N GLU A 60 -10.16 -8.04 11.85
CA GLU A 60 -10.58 -7.79 13.22
C GLU A 60 -9.33 -7.50 14.06
N VAL A 61 -9.16 -6.24 14.50
CA VAL A 61 -7.98 -5.80 15.25
C VAL A 61 -8.44 -5.26 16.60
N ILE A 62 -7.86 -5.77 17.69
CA ILE A 62 -8.15 -5.35 19.07
C ILE A 62 -6.82 -4.95 19.72
N ASP A 63 -6.74 -3.75 20.28
CA ASP A 63 -5.54 -3.20 20.93
C ASP A 63 -4.25 -3.37 20.11
N GLY A 64 -4.36 -3.13 18.79
CA GLY A 64 -3.25 -3.23 17.85
C GLY A 64 -2.83 -4.67 17.51
N LYS A 65 -3.65 -5.69 17.81
CA LYS A 65 -3.39 -7.09 17.51
C LYS A 65 -4.44 -7.65 16.57
N LEU A 66 -4.00 -8.39 15.56
CA LEU A 66 -4.88 -9.11 14.63
C LEU A 66 -5.50 -10.32 15.34
N GLU A 67 -6.82 -10.37 15.32
CA GLU A 67 -7.60 -11.46 15.89
C GLU A 67 -8.23 -12.33 14.79
N LYS A 68 -8.50 -13.60 15.13
CA LYS A 68 -9.29 -14.54 14.31
C LYS A 68 -8.78 -14.70 12.86
N SER A 69 -7.48 -14.80 12.67
CA SER A 69 -6.84 -14.95 11.34
C SER A 69 -7.39 -16.14 10.52
N LEU A 70 -7.72 -17.26 11.14
CA LEU A 70 -8.34 -18.42 10.44
C LEU A 70 -9.73 -18.10 9.88
N LYS A 71 -10.57 -17.38 10.63
CA LYS A 71 -11.89 -16.94 10.16
C LYS A 71 -11.75 -15.98 8.98
N TRP A 72 -10.80 -15.06 9.10
CA TRP A 72 -10.50 -14.13 8.03
C TRP A 72 -10.02 -14.84 6.77
N LEU A 73 -9.09 -15.82 6.88
CA LEU A 73 -8.58 -16.60 5.75
C LEU A 73 -9.71 -17.39 5.04
N TRP A 74 -10.65 -17.95 5.78
CA TRP A 74 -11.82 -18.61 5.21
C TRP A 74 -12.73 -17.65 4.45
N ASN A 75 -12.98 -16.46 5.00
CA ASN A 75 -13.75 -15.42 4.33
C ASN A 75 -13.02 -14.90 3.09
N TYR A 76 -11.69 -14.76 3.17
CA TYR A 76 -10.86 -14.38 2.03
C TYR A 76 -10.93 -15.41 0.90
N TYR A 77 -10.92 -16.70 1.22
CA TYR A 77 -11.09 -17.74 0.20
C TYR A 77 -12.43 -17.65 -0.54
N LYS A 78 -13.53 -17.37 0.17
CA LYS A 78 -14.84 -17.14 -0.45
C LYS A 78 -14.82 -15.87 -1.32
N TYR A 79 -14.25 -14.82 -0.81
CA TYR A 79 -14.05 -13.57 -1.52
C TYR A 79 -13.24 -13.79 -2.81
N TYR A 80 -12.13 -14.50 -2.75
CA TYR A 80 -11.31 -14.85 -3.92
C TYR A 80 -12.11 -15.56 -5.02
N LYS A 81 -12.98 -16.53 -4.65
CA LYS A 81 -13.85 -17.21 -5.61
C LYS A 81 -14.81 -16.23 -6.30
N ASN A 82 -15.44 -15.36 -5.53
CA ASN A 82 -16.33 -14.33 -6.07
C ASN A 82 -15.58 -13.36 -6.99
N CYS A 83 -14.38 -12.96 -6.64
CA CYS A 83 -13.52 -12.11 -7.48
C CYS A 83 -13.20 -12.81 -8.82
N LYS A 84 -12.94 -14.13 -8.83
CA LYS A 84 -12.75 -14.88 -10.08
C LYS A 84 -13.98 -14.83 -10.99
N GLU A 85 -15.18 -14.96 -10.45
CA GLU A 85 -16.41 -14.88 -11.22
C GLU A 85 -16.64 -13.49 -11.82
N ILE A 86 -16.37 -12.44 -11.02
CA ILE A 86 -16.51 -11.05 -11.46
C ILE A 86 -15.47 -10.73 -12.54
N SER A 87 -14.18 -11.01 -12.28
CA SER A 87 -13.12 -10.74 -13.25
C SER A 87 -13.26 -11.56 -14.53
N SER A 88 -13.78 -12.80 -14.47
CA SER A 88 -14.06 -13.58 -15.67
C SER A 88 -15.08 -12.89 -16.58
N LYS A 89 -16.18 -12.39 -16.03
CA LYS A 89 -17.19 -11.65 -16.81
C LYS A 89 -16.60 -10.40 -17.47
N ILE A 90 -15.89 -9.59 -16.69
CA ILE A 90 -15.27 -8.35 -17.20
C ILE A 90 -14.26 -8.66 -18.31
N ILE A 91 -13.39 -9.65 -18.11
CA ILE A 91 -12.35 -10.02 -19.07
C ILE A 91 -12.97 -10.59 -20.36
N ASP A 92 -14.01 -11.41 -20.25
CA ASP A 92 -14.70 -11.99 -21.40
C ASP A 92 -15.50 -10.92 -22.21
N GLU A 93 -16.02 -9.89 -21.54
CA GLU A 93 -16.71 -8.75 -22.17
C GLU A 93 -15.75 -7.77 -22.84
N GLU A 94 -14.68 -7.36 -22.13
CA GLU A 94 -13.76 -6.31 -22.58
C GLU A 94 -12.71 -6.81 -23.58
N LYS A 95 -12.35 -8.10 -23.54
CA LYS A 95 -11.34 -8.75 -24.39
C LYS A 95 -10.02 -7.97 -24.45
N PRO A 96 -9.37 -7.70 -23.30
CA PRO A 96 -8.19 -6.87 -23.23
C PRO A 96 -7.00 -7.52 -23.92
N LYS A 97 -6.02 -6.70 -24.34
CA LYS A 97 -4.73 -7.16 -24.84
C LYS A 97 -3.74 -7.47 -23.70
N LEU A 98 -3.90 -6.80 -22.55
CA LEU A 98 -3.03 -6.95 -21.38
C LEU A 98 -3.85 -6.82 -20.10
N ILE A 99 -3.54 -7.64 -19.11
CA ILE A 99 -4.03 -7.50 -17.74
C ILE A 99 -2.86 -7.15 -16.84
N ILE A 100 -2.99 -6.09 -16.06
CA ILE A 100 -2.08 -5.71 -14.99
C ILE A 100 -2.83 -5.91 -13.67
N SER A 101 -2.19 -6.54 -12.72
CA SER A 101 -2.78 -6.75 -11.40
C SER A 101 -1.79 -6.40 -10.31
N ASP A 102 -2.23 -5.58 -9.36
CA ASP A 102 -1.55 -5.40 -8.08
C ASP A 102 -2.28 -6.26 -7.03
N GLU A 103 -1.70 -7.43 -6.76
CA GLU A 103 -2.17 -8.44 -5.79
C GLU A 103 -3.62 -8.92 -5.94
N ASP A 104 -4.26 -8.68 -7.08
CA ASP A 104 -5.51 -9.37 -7.42
C ASP A 104 -5.21 -10.66 -8.20
N PHE A 105 -4.86 -11.72 -7.50
CA PHE A 105 -4.59 -13.03 -8.09
C PHE A 105 -5.81 -13.68 -8.73
N ALA A 106 -7.01 -13.15 -8.51
CA ALA A 106 -8.22 -13.66 -9.14
C ALA A 106 -8.27 -13.32 -10.63
N SER A 107 -8.01 -12.07 -11.00
CA SER A 107 -7.92 -11.63 -12.41
C SER A 107 -6.76 -12.29 -13.14
N ILE A 108 -5.61 -12.49 -12.46
CA ILE A 108 -4.47 -13.21 -13.03
C ILE A 108 -4.81 -14.66 -13.35
N ALA A 109 -5.51 -15.37 -12.45
CA ALA A 109 -5.93 -16.73 -12.72
C ALA A 109 -6.77 -16.83 -14.01
N ILE A 110 -7.71 -15.89 -14.20
CA ILE A 110 -8.54 -15.81 -15.42
C ILE A 110 -7.70 -15.41 -16.64
N ALA A 111 -6.81 -14.43 -16.51
CA ALA A 111 -5.89 -14.02 -17.58
C ALA A 111 -5.10 -15.23 -18.12
N GLN A 112 -4.52 -16.02 -17.22
CA GLN A 112 -3.74 -17.21 -17.58
C GLN A 112 -4.61 -18.34 -18.16
N GLU A 113 -5.82 -18.54 -17.66
CA GLU A 113 -6.81 -19.48 -18.23
C GLU A 113 -7.22 -19.08 -19.67
N ARG A 114 -7.30 -17.78 -19.97
CA ARG A 114 -7.63 -17.20 -21.29
C ARG A 114 -6.40 -16.97 -22.19
N LYS A 115 -5.21 -17.26 -21.69
CA LYS A 115 -3.92 -17.00 -22.38
C LYS A 115 -3.72 -15.53 -22.76
N ILE A 116 -4.23 -14.63 -21.90
CA ILE A 116 -4.05 -13.19 -22.06
C ILE A 116 -2.73 -12.81 -21.38
N PRO A 117 -1.87 -11.99 -22.01
CA PRO A 117 -0.67 -11.45 -21.38
C PRO A 117 -1.00 -10.78 -20.07
N ASN A 118 -0.15 -11.00 -19.06
CA ASN A 118 -0.40 -10.46 -17.74
C ASN A 118 0.87 -10.04 -17.03
N ILE A 119 0.76 -8.98 -16.23
CA ILE A 119 1.80 -8.46 -15.35
C ILE A 119 1.26 -8.49 -13.92
N ILE A 120 2.06 -9.01 -13.01
CA ILE A 120 1.75 -9.02 -11.58
C ILE A 120 2.64 -8.00 -10.89
N ILE A 121 2.06 -7.13 -10.08
CA ILE A 121 2.75 -6.26 -9.14
C ILE A 121 2.50 -6.84 -7.75
N THR A 122 3.54 -7.12 -6.98
CA THR A 122 3.39 -7.67 -5.62
C THR A 122 4.66 -7.43 -4.80
N ASP A 123 4.50 -7.24 -3.51
CA ASP A 123 5.56 -7.28 -2.50
C ASP A 123 5.50 -8.57 -1.65
N ILE A 124 4.50 -9.43 -1.89
CA ILE A 124 4.30 -10.69 -1.19
C ILE A 124 4.56 -11.87 -2.13
N LEU A 125 5.60 -12.66 -1.86
CA LEU A 125 5.89 -13.89 -2.58
C LEU A 125 5.36 -15.14 -1.85
N GLU A 126 5.11 -15.04 -0.55
CA GLU A 126 4.57 -16.09 0.30
C GLU A 126 3.78 -15.48 1.47
N THR A 127 2.59 -16.01 1.75
CA THR A 127 1.80 -15.61 2.92
C THR A 127 2.10 -16.49 4.15
N LYS A 128 1.97 -15.91 5.37
CA LYS A 128 2.27 -16.57 6.64
C LYS A 128 1.24 -16.20 7.74
N PHE A 129 -0.06 -16.34 7.41
CA PHE A 129 -1.13 -15.97 8.35
C PHE A 129 -1.42 -17.03 9.41
N THR A 130 -1.10 -18.30 9.14
CA THR A 130 -1.60 -19.41 9.96
C THR A 130 -0.53 -20.45 10.26
N THR A 131 -0.77 -21.20 11.34
CA THR A 131 0.04 -22.36 11.75
C THR A 131 -0.85 -23.61 11.87
N GLY A 132 -0.25 -24.79 11.97
CA GLY A 132 -0.99 -26.06 12.12
C GLY A 132 -1.85 -26.42 10.91
N PHE A 133 -3.11 -26.79 11.13
CA PHE A 133 -4.03 -27.21 10.06
C PHE A 133 -4.31 -26.09 9.03
N GLY A 134 -4.44 -24.84 9.50
CA GLY A 134 -4.56 -23.67 8.62
C GLY A 134 -3.36 -23.51 7.71
N GLY A 135 -2.16 -23.81 8.19
CA GLY A 135 -0.91 -23.76 7.42
C GLY A 135 -0.89 -24.71 6.21
N MET A 136 -1.63 -25.85 6.26
CA MET A 136 -1.73 -26.73 5.09
C MET A 136 -2.54 -26.08 3.95
N ILE A 137 -3.61 -25.37 4.28
CA ILE A 137 -4.44 -24.65 3.30
C ILE A 137 -3.63 -23.50 2.72
N GLU A 138 -2.98 -22.74 3.57
CA GLU A 138 -2.14 -21.60 3.19
C GLU A 138 -0.96 -22.04 2.29
N LYS A 139 -0.30 -23.16 2.62
CA LYS A 139 0.75 -23.74 1.78
C LYS A 139 0.26 -24.10 0.36
N LYS A 140 -0.98 -24.59 0.23
CA LYS A 140 -1.60 -24.86 -1.07
C LYS A 140 -1.90 -23.55 -1.82
N MET A 141 -2.34 -22.50 -1.13
CA MET A 141 -2.56 -21.18 -1.70
C MET A 141 -1.24 -20.58 -2.19
N ASN A 142 -0.19 -20.62 -1.36
CA ASN A 142 1.15 -20.15 -1.72
C ASN A 142 1.70 -20.87 -2.96
N LYS A 143 1.54 -22.21 -3.03
CA LYS A 143 1.93 -22.97 -4.22
C LYS A 143 1.17 -22.52 -5.48
N THR A 144 -0.12 -22.23 -5.35
CA THR A 144 -0.92 -21.73 -6.48
C THR A 144 -0.48 -20.33 -6.89
N MET A 145 -0.21 -19.45 -5.94
CA MET A 145 0.34 -18.12 -6.19
C MET A 145 1.69 -18.20 -6.89
N GLN A 146 2.61 -19.07 -6.43
CA GLN A 146 3.92 -19.25 -7.08
C GLN A 146 3.77 -19.69 -8.55
N ILE A 147 2.86 -20.63 -8.86
CA ILE A 147 2.57 -21.03 -10.24
C ILE A 147 2.08 -19.84 -11.09
N MET A 148 1.27 -18.95 -10.51
CA MET A 148 0.81 -17.74 -11.22
C MET A 148 1.96 -16.76 -11.46
N LEU A 149 2.86 -16.56 -10.50
CA LEU A 149 4.05 -15.73 -10.64
C LEU A 149 4.97 -16.27 -11.75
N ASP A 150 5.24 -17.57 -11.75
CA ASP A 150 6.11 -18.22 -12.75
C ASP A 150 5.54 -18.12 -14.18
N ARG A 151 4.23 -18.06 -14.34
CA ARG A 151 3.52 -17.97 -15.63
C ARG A 151 3.28 -16.54 -16.11
N ALA A 152 3.47 -15.55 -15.27
CA ALA A 152 3.28 -14.16 -15.65
C ALA A 152 4.32 -13.72 -16.69
N ASN A 153 3.95 -12.82 -17.59
CA ASN A 153 4.91 -12.22 -18.52
C ASN A 153 5.99 -11.43 -17.79
N LYS A 154 5.58 -10.68 -16.75
CA LYS A 154 6.49 -10.00 -15.82
C LYS A 154 5.88 -10.00 -14.43
N VAL A 155 6.75 -10.03 -13.44
CA VAL A 155 6.41 -9.81 -12.02
C VAL A 155 7.22 -8.61 -11.55
N ILE A 156 6.55 -7.52 -11.18
CA ILE A 156 7.17 -6.29 -10.68
C ILE A 156 7.15 -6.34 -9.15
N ILE A 157 8.33 -6.31 -8.55
CA ILE A 157 8.49 -6.27 -7.10
C ILE A 157 9.02 -4.88 -6.71
N PRO A 158 8.27 -4.11 -5.89
CA PRO A 158 8.66 -2.75 -5.48
C PRO A 158 9.71 -2.76 -4.37
N GLU A 159 10.81 -3.48 -4.59
CA GLU A 159 11.92 -3.63 -3.67
C GLU A 159 13.26 -3.51 -4.41
N LEU A 160 14.31 -3.16 -3.67
CA LEU A 160 15.67 -3.22 -4.19
C LEU A 160 16.14 -4.67 -4.33
N GLY A 161 16.90 -4.95 -5.37
CA GLY A 161 17.46 -6.27 -5.57
C GLY A 161 17.86 -6.55 -7.01
N LYS A 162 18.21 -7.82 -7.29
CA LYS A 162 18.57 -8.27 -8.63
C LYS A 162 17.33 -8.82 -9.35
N ASN A 163 17.25 -8.55 -10.63
CA ASN A 163 16.23 -9.14 -11.49
C ASN A 163 16.57 -10.61 -11.76
N GLU A 164 15.55 -11.47 -11.75
CA GLU A 164 15.68 -12.90 -12.00
C GLU A 164 14.51 -13.40 -12.86
N ASN A 165 14.79 -14.09 -13.97
CA ASN A 165 13.77 -14.61 -14.89
C ASN A 165 12.77 -13.51 -15.34
N ASN A 166 11.49 -13.68 -14.98
CA ASN A 166 10.42 -12.70 -15.22
C ASN A 166 10.21 -11.72 -14.07
N ILE A 167 11.00 -11.82 -12.99
CA ILE A 167 10.93 -10.94 -11.81
C ILE A 167 11.79 -9.72 -12.03
N ILE A 168 11.17 -8.55 -11.96
CA ILE A 168 11.79 -7.22 -12.07
C ILE A 168 11.69 -6.51 -10.74
N ARG A 169 12.81 -6.19 -10.12
CA ARG A 169 12.89 -5.40 -8.89
C ARG A 169 13.16 -3.95 -9.24
N THR A 170 12.21 -3.10 -8.90
CA THR A 170 12.24 -1.68 -9.30
C THR A 170 12.77 -0.75 -8.23
N GLY A 171 12.86 -1.22 -6.99
CA GLY A 171 12.89 -0.37 -5.81
C GLY A 171 11.50 0.16 -5.46
N PRO A 172 11.38 0.92 -4.37
CA PRO A 172 10.11 1.49 -3.89
C PRO A 172 9.37 2.24 -4.99
N ILE A 173 8.06 2.02 -5.13
CA ILE A 173 7.22 2.73 -6.09
C ILE A 173 6.31 3.70 -5.35
N VAL A 174 6.55 5.00 -5.53
CA VAL A 174 5.79 6.06 -4.86
C VAL A 174 5.40 7.17 -5.82
N ARG A 175 4.43 7.98 -5.42
CA ARG A 175 4.00 9.16 -6.18
C ARG A 175 5.12 10.18 -6.30
N LYS A 176 5.22 10.86 -7.42
CA LYS A 176 6.22 11.92 -7.62
C LYS A 176 5.83 13.18 -6.84
N ILE A 177 6.82 13.85 -6.28
CA ILE A 177 6.66 15.16 -5.65
C ILE A 177 7.02 16.23 -6.70
N GLU A 178 6.09 17.12 -6.99
CA GLU A 178 6.27 18.17 -8.01
C GLU A 178 6.77 19.50 -7.41
N LYS A 179 6.47 19.75 -6.13
CA LYS A 179 6.80 20.98 -5.41
C LYS A 179 7.96 20.76 -4.46
N ASN A 180 8.75 21.81 -4.22
CA ASN A 180 9.75 21.74 -3.16
C ASN A 180 9.12 21.73 -1.76
N ARG A 181 9.88 21.30 -0.78
CA ARG A 181 9.42 21.10 0.59
C ARG A 181 8.89 22.36 1.25
N ASP A 182 9.57 23.49 1.04
CA ASP A 182 9.22 24.77 1.66
C ASP A 182 7.89 25.33 1.11
N GLU A 183 7.64 25.15 -0.18
CA GLU A 183 6.36 25.49 -0.81
C GLU A 183 5.22 24.69 -0.20
N ILE A 184 5.41 23.38 -0.01
CA ILE A 184 4.37 22.52 0.59
C ILE A 184 4.19 22.88 2.07
N ARG A 185 5.27 23.07 2.84
CA ARG A 185 5.20 23.51 4.25
C ARG A 185 4.44 24.80 4.40
N LYS A 186 4.70 25.79 3.55
CA LYS A 186 3.99 27.07 3.54
C LYS A 186 2.50 26.90 3.24
N ALA A 187 2.16 26.10 2.25
CA ALA A 187 0.76 25.80 1.89
C ALA A 187 -0.02 25.07 3.00
N LEU A 188 0.68 24.25 3.79
CA LEU A 188 0.11 23.49 4.90
C LEU A 188 0.17 24.23 6.26
N ASN A 189 0.81 25.40 6.32
CA ASN A 189 1.10 26.17 7.53
C ASN A 189 1.93 25.36 8.56
N PHE A 190 2.98 24.67 8.08
CA PHE A 190 3.92 23.93 8.93
C PHE A 190 5.08 24.84 9.36
N GLU A 191 4.80 25.77 10.29
CA GLU A 191 5.77 26.78 10.75
C GLU A 191 6.83 26.19 11.68
N LYS A 192 6.50 25.16 12.46
CA LYS A 192 7.38 24.48 13.39
C LYS A 192 7.56 23.00 13.04
N LYS A 193 8.36 22.26 13.83
CA LYS A 193 8.52 20.82 13.63
C LYS A 193 7.15 20.14 13.63
N THR A 194 6.89 19.32 12.61
CA THR A 194 5.57 18.72 12.38
C THR A 194 5.69 17.21 12.34
N ILE A 195 4.95 16.57 13.23
CA ILE A 195 4.75 15.12 13.26
C ILE A 195 3.46 14.81 12.50
N VAL A 196 3.53 13.94 11.53
CA VAL A 196 2.35 13.39 10.86
C VAL A 196 2.10 11.99 11.41
N LEU A 197 0.89 11.73 11.88
CA LEU A 197 0.43 10.41 12.31
C LEU A 197 -0.59 9.90 11.29
N SER A 198 -0.24 8.85 10.55
CA SER A 198 -1.11 8.25 9.54
C SER A 198 -1.34 6.77 9.83
N VAL A 199 -2.60 6.34 9.82
CA VAL A 199 -2.97 4.97 10.20
C VAL A 199 -3.61 4.16 9.06
N GLY A 200 -3.54 4.70 7.84
CA GLY A 200 -4.03 4.01 6.66
C GLY A 200 -5.54 4.07 6.47
N GLY A 201 -6.08 3.13 5.69
CA GLY A 201 -7.47 3.10 5.27
C GLY A 201 -8.43 2.30 6.16
N THR A 202 -7.97 1.75 7.30
CA THR A 202 -8.76 0.90 8.20
C THR A 202 -8.83 1.46 9.61
N ASP A 203 -9.70 0.92 10.46
CA ASP A 203 -9.83 1.27 11.87
C ASP A 203 -8.77 0.61 12.78
N ALA A 204 -7.89 -0.20 12.21
CA ALA A 204 -6.85 -0.93 12.93
C ALA A 204 -5.83 -0.02 13.66
N GLY A 205 -5.74 1.25 13.27
CA GLY A 205 -4.76 2.19 13.81
C GLY A 205 -5.18 2.94 15.08
N ILE A 206 -6.38 2.75 15.61
CA ILE A 206 -6.88 3.49 16.78
C ILE A 206 -5.94 3.36 17.99
N PHE A 207 -5.38 2.18 18.22
CA PHE A 207 -4.45 1.96 19.31
C PHE A 207 -3.16 2.79 19.14
N LEU A 208 -2.58 2.81 17.93
CA LEU A 208 -1.40 3.63 17.64
C LEU A 208 -1.70 5.13 17.82
N ILE A 209 -2.89 5.59 17.40
CA ILE A 209 -3.29 7.00 17.59
C ILE A 209 -3.27 7.35 19.08
N LYS A 210 -3.92 6.57 19.92
CA LYS A 210 -4.00 6.82 21.37
C LYS A 210 -2.60 6.84 22.01
N GLN A 211 -1.75 5.88 21.70
CA GLN A 211 -0.40 5.81 22.24
C GLN A 211 0.48 6.98 21.77
N THR A 212 0.36 7.39 20.50
CA THR A 212 1.11 8.54 19.96
C THR A 212 0.68 9.85 20.61
N ILE A 213 -0.62 10.07 20.77
CA ILE A 213 -1.14 11.27 21.45
C ILE A 213 -0.58 11.38 22.87
N GLU A 214 -0.60 10.29 23.62
CA GLU A 214 -0.06 10.26 24.98
C GLU A 214 1.47 10.45 25.04
N ALA A 215 2.19 9.95 24.02
CA ALA A 215 3.63 10.17 23.92
C ALA A 215 3.96 11.65 23.62
N VAL A 216 3.24 12.25 22.64
CA VAL A 216 3.47 13.66 22.22
C VAL A 216 3.16 14.63 23.35
N LYS A 217 2.16 14.39 24.19
CA LYS A 217 1.90 15.23 25.40
C LYS A 217 3.07 15.29 26.38
N LYS A 218 3.97 14.30 26.35
CA LYS A 218 5.08 14.13 27.32
C LYS A 218 6.45 14.58 26.77
N ILE A 219 6.56 14.89 25.47
CA ILE A 219 7.81 15.43 24.91
C ILE A 219 7.96 16.90 25.27
N GLN A 220 9.23 17.35 25.34
CA GLN A 220 9.55 18.75 25.67
C GLN A 220 9.77 19.63 24.44
N ILE A 221 9.66 19.06 23.24
CA ILE A 221 9.85 19.76 21.97
C ILE A 221 8.50 20.31 21.52
N ASP A 222 8.44 21.59 21.19
CA ASP A 222 7.22 22.19 20.62
C ASP A 222 7.02 21.68 19.18
N VAL A 223 5.95 20.93 18.97
CA VAL A 223 5.62 20.30 17.68
C VAL A 223 4.16 20.50 17.29
N ASN A 224 3.91 20.47 15.99
CA ASN A 224 2.57 20.24 15.47
C ASN A 224 2.34 18.72 15.36
N LEU A 225 1.21 18.22 15.87
CA LEU A 225 0.73 16.87 15.61
C LEU A 225 -0.44 16.94 14.63
N ILE A 226 -0.25 16.39 13.44
CA ILE A 226 -1.27 16.27 12.41
C ILE A 226 -1.70 14.81 12.33
N LEU A 227 -2.98 14.55 12.58
CA LEU A 227 -3.57 13.22 12.45
C LEU A 227 -4.22 13.06 11.06
N ILE A 228 -3.94 11.94 10.42
CA ILE A 228 -4.60 11.48 9.21
C ILE A 228 -5.22 10.12 9.53
N SER A 229 -6.45 10.17 10.00
CA SER A 229 -7.17 8.99 10.52
C SER A 229 -7.70 8.07 9.42
N GLY A 230 -7.67 8.52 8.15
CA GLY A 230 -8.28 7.78 7.06
C GLY A 230 -9.81 7.85 7.02
N PRO A 231 -10.47 7.11 6.12
CA PRO A 231 -11.91 7.22 5.90
C PRO A 231 -12.77 6.46 6.92
N ASN A 232 -12.23 5.45 7.61
CA ASN A 232 -13.01 4.53 8.43
C ASN A 232 -13.02 4.86 9.93
N ILE A 233 -12.16 5.78 10.40
CA ILE A 233 -12.12 6.18 11.82
C ILE A 233 -13.00 7.39 12.05
N THR A 234 -14.10 7.19 12.77
CA THR A 234 -15.08 8.23 13.13
C THR A 234 -14.91 8.73 14.57
N GLU A 235 -13.99 8.14 15.35
CA GLU A 235 -13.70 8.55 16.73
C GLU A 235 -13.21 10.00 16.75
N LYS A 236 -13.76 10.80 17.69
CA LYS A 236 -13.31 12.17 17.92
C LYS A 236 -12.13 12.17 18.89
N PHE A 237 -11.07 12.80 18.47
CA PHE A 237 -9.88 13.03 19.31
C PHE A 237 -9.92 14.45 19.90
N SER A 238 -9.00 14.75 20.84
CA SER A 238 -8.94 16.08 21.49
C SER A 238 -8.90 17.22 20.46
N GLU A 239 -9.58 18.32 20.72
CA GLU A 239 -9.61 19.52 19.87
C GLU A 239 -8.20 20.13 19.62
N SER A 240 -7.25 19.85 20.50
CA SER A 240 -5.85 20.24 20.32
C SER A 240 -5.10 19.49 19.18
N ILE A 241 -5.73 18.46 18.60
CA ILE A 241 -5.13 17.64 17.53
C ILE A 241 -5.83 17.94 16.22
N LYS A 242 -5.08 18.46 15.26
CA LYS A 242 -5.60 18.72 13.92
C LYS A 242 -5.77 17.38 13.16
N ASN A 243 -7.00 16.85 13.15
CA ASN A 243 -7.34 15.67 12.35
C ASN A 243 -7.81 16.10 10.96
N LEU A 244 -7.11 15.66 9.92
CA LEU A 244 -7.44 15.93 8.52
C LEU A 244 -8.32 14.84 7.90
N GLY A 245 -8.64 13.77 8.66
CA GLY A 245 -9.42 12.65 8.14
C GLY A 245 -8.73 11.94 6.98
N PHE A 246 -9.44 11.80 5.86
CA PHE A 246 -8.91 11.23 4.63
C PHE A 246 -8.40 12.31 3.68
N VAL A 247 -7.13 12.26 3.31
CA VAL A 247 -6.47 13.21 2.39
C VAL A 247 -6.00 12.51 1.12
N LYS A 248 -6.12 13.19 -0.03
CA LYS A 248 -5.62 12.67 -1.32
C LYS A 248 -4.11 12.83 -1.51
N ASN A 249 -3.51 13.81 -0.85
CA ASN A 249 -2.11 14.23 -1.02
C ASN A 249 -1.23 13.86 0.19
N LEU A 250 -1.47 12.71 0.81
CA LEU A 250 -0.68 12.23 1.95
C LEU A 250 0.83 12.24 1.65
N HIS A 251 1.24 11.88 0.44
CA HIS A 251 2.64 11.88 0.01
C HIS A 251 3.32 13.26 0.13
N GLU A 252 2.65 14.35 -0.26
CA GLU A 252 3.16 15.71 -0.07
C GLU A 252 3.26 16.06 1.42
N ILE A 253 2.29 15.62 2.22
CA ILE A 253 2.26 15.85 3.67
C ILE A 253 3.42 15.12 4.35
N ILE A 254 3.68 13.86 3.98
CA ILE A 254 4.84 13.08 4.45
C ILE A 254 6.14 13.79 4.06
N PHE A 255 6.28 14.20 2.79
CA PHE A 255 7.48 14.90 2.33
C PHE A 255 7.73 16.21 3.09
N ALA A 256 6.68 16.96 3.41
CA ALA A 256 6.76 18.23 4.15
C ALA A 256 7.00 18.06 5.65
N SER A 257 6.68 16.91 6.23
CA SER A 257 6.80 16.67 7.67
C SER A 257 8.25 16.49 8.14
N ASP A 258 8.46 16.55 9.44
CA ASP A 258 9.75 16.30 10.10
C ASP A 258 9.82 14.88 10.65
N LEU A 259 8.66 14.25 10.86
CA LEU A 259 8.53 12.87 11.31
C LEU A 259 7.19 12.31 10.84
N ILE A 260 7.21 11.10 10.26
CA ILE A 260 6.02 10.28 10.04
C ILE A 260 5.93 9.17 11.07
N ILE A 261 4.78 9.01 11.69
CA ILE A 261 4.45 7.85 12.54
C ILE A 261 3.29 7.12 11.86
N SER A 262 3.44 5.82 11.62
CA SER A 262 2.41 5.06 10.90
C SER A 262 2.38 3.60 11.34
N LEU A 263 1.28 2.92 10.97
CA LEU A 263 1.32 1.46 10.88
C LEU A 263 2.36 1.05 9.82
N ALA A 264 2.96 -0.13 9.99
CA ALA A 264 4.04 -0.62 9.12
C ALA A 264 3.54 -1.14 7.76
N GLY A 265 2.69 -0.35 7.08
CA GLY A 265 2.29 -0.62 5.71
C GLY A 265 3.39 -0.25 4.72
N LYS A 266 3.68 -1.13 3.76
CA LYS A 266 4.78 -0.99 2.79
C LYS A 266 4.79 0.37 2.09
N SER A 267 3.66 0.80 1.57
CA SER A 267 3.54 2.08 0.83
C SER A 267 3.97 3.31 1.64
N THR A 268 3.61 3.41 2.93
CA THR A 268 4.01 4.55 3.77
C THR A 268 5.49 4.48 4.14
N ILE A 269 6.03 3.29 4.34
CA ILE A 269 7.47 3.06 4.54
C ILE A 269 8.23 3.52 3.29
N ASP A 270 7.80 3.09 2.11
CA ASP A 270 8.40 3.45 0.83
C ASP A 270 8.37 4.96 0.59
N GLU A 271 7.23 5.62 0.82
CA GLU A 271 7.11 7.08 0.74
C GLU A 271 8.11 7.77 1.70
N SER A 272 8.22 7.30 2.94
CA SER A 272 9.18 7.83 3.91
C SER A 272 10.64 7.71 3.44
N ILE A 273 11.02 6.54 2.93
CA ILE A 273 12.39 6.26 2.48
C ILE A 273 12.73 7.08 1.22
N VAL A 274 11.84 7.07 0.21
CA VAL A 274 12.07 7.78 -1.04
C VAL A 274 12.12 9.29 -0.82
N TYR A 275 11.28 9.83 0.05
CA TYR A 275 11.28 11.27 0.34
C TYR A 275 12.32 11.69 1.39
N GLY A 276 12.99 10.75 2.03
CA GLY A 276 13.96 11.00 3.08
C GLY A 276 13.35 11.55 4.38
N THR A 277 12.06 11.31 4.62
CA THR A 277 11.39 11.75 5.85
C THR A 277 11.63 10.73 6.96
N PRO A 278 12.17 11.12 8.15
CA PRO A 278 12.30 10.20 9.27
C PRO A 278 10.98 9.54 9.64
N GLY A 279 10.98 8.24 9.93
CA GLY A 279 9.77 7.49 10.23
C GLY A 279 9.86 6.61 11.49
N ILE A 280 8.71 6.36 12.10
CA ILE A 280 8.47 5.33 13.13
C ILE A 280 7.29 4.49 12.63
N PHE A 281 7.52 3.18 12.47
CA PHE A 281 6.56 2.28 11.86
C PHE A 281 6.23 1.12 12.80
N ILE A 282 5.02 1.15 13.35
CA ILE A 282 4.56 0.16 14.33
C ILE A 282 3.67 -0.87 13.63
N PRO A 283 4.02 -2.16 13.64
CA PRO A 283 3.19 -3.18 13.00
C PRO A 283 1.95 -3.48 13.84
N ILE A 284 0.89 -3.95 13.18
CA ILE A 284 -0.20 -4.65 13.87
C ILE A 284 0.35 -6.01 14.29
N LYS A 285 0.28 -6.32 15.59
CA LYS A 285 0.76 -7.60 16.12
C LYS A 285 -0.01 -8.78 15.51
N ASN A 286 0.69 -9.83 15.15
CA ASN A 286 0.19 -11.01 14.45
C ASN A 286 -0.23 -10.75 12.98
N HIS A 287 0.10 -9.60 12.41
CA HIS A 287 -0.06 -9.33 10.99
C HIS A 287 1.29 -9.54 10.32
N PHE A 288 1.50 -10.71 9.70
CA PHE A 288 2.82 -11.16 9.23
C PHE A 288 3.52 -10.14 8.32
N GLU A 289 2.80 -9.58 7.34
CA GLU A 289 3.33 -8.60 6.39
C GLU A 289 3.84 -7.34 7.11
N GLN A 290 3.03 -6.76 8.01
CA GLN A 290 3.46 -5.57 8.74
C GLN A 290 4.59 -5.85 9.73
N GLU A 291 4.60 -7.04 10.35
CA GLU A 291 5.71 -7.45 11.23
C GLU A 291 7.00 -7.66 10.43
N ASP A 292 6.92 -8.22 9.22
CA ASP A 292 8.07 -8.38 8.32
C ASP A 292 8.58 -7.00 7.84
N ASN A 293 7.69 -6.14 7.33
CA ASN A 293 8.03 -4.78 6.92
C ASN A 293 8.70 -3.97 8.04
N ALA A 294 8.13 -4.01 9.25
CA ALA A 294 8.68 -3.30 10.40
C ALA A 294 10.06 -3.83 10.80
N ARG A 295 10.23 -5.16 10.82
CA ARG A 295 11.48 -5.81 11.19
C ARG A 295 12.62 -5.47 10.23
N GLU A 296 12.37 -5.39 8.93
CA GLU A 296 13.36 -5.02 7.92
C GLU A 296 13.96 -3.63 8.15
N ILE A 297 13.17 -2.71 8.71
CA ILE A 297 13.59 -1.34 9.02
C ILE A 297 13.84 -1.10 10.52
N GLY A 298 13.94 -2.17 11.31
CA GLY A 298 14.35 -2.15 12.70
C GLY A 298 13.27 -1.81 13.71
N PHE A 299 11.98 -1.98 13.39
CA PHE A 299 10.87 -1.76 14.31
C PHE A 299 10.13 -3.06 14.67
N LYS A 300 9.39 -3.01 15.78
CA LYS A 300 8.53 -4.09 16.27
C LYS A 300 7.31 -3.53 17.02
N PHE A 301 6.31 -4.37 17.28
CA PHE A 301 5.09 -3.94 17.97
C PHE A 301 5.35 -3.30 19.34
N GLU A 302 6.28 -3.86 20.10
CA GLU A 302 6.60 -3.39 21.47
C GLU A 302 7.15 -1.96 21.51
N ASP A 303 7.65 -1.43 20.40
CA ASP A 303 8.15 -0.05 20.28
C ASP A 303 7.05 0.99 20.50
N ILE A 304 5.77 0.59 20.34
CA ILE A 304 4.62 1.44 20.66
C ILE A 304 4.61 1.95 22.11
N PHE A 305 5.23 1.21 23.04
CA PHE A 305 5.35 1.61 24.45
C PHE A 305 6.55 2.53 24.73
N ASN A 306 7.41 2.74 23.73
CA ASN A 306 8.60 3.61 23.82
C ASN A 306 8.53 4.83 22.88
N LEU A 307 7.36 5.13 22.35
CA LEU A 307 7.16 6.18 21.33
C LEU A 307 7.75 7.55 21.76
N ARG A 308 7.62 7.94 23.03
CA ARG A 308 8.17 9.21 23.52
C ARG A 308 9.65 9.35 23.18
N ASN A 309 10.48 8.40 23.63
CA ASN A 309 11.91 8.46 23.42
C ASN A 309 12.28 8.39 21.94
N MET A 310 11.55 7.55 21.17
CA MET A 310 11.77 7.42 19.73
C MET A 310 11.42 8.71 18.99
N ILE A 311 10.35 9.40 19.35
CA ILE A 311 9.93 10.68 18.78
C ILE A 311 11.02 11.74 19.06
N GLU A 312 11.44 11.89 20.33
CA GLU A 312 12.48 12.84 20.71
C GLU A 312 13.79 12.58 19.93
N GLN A 313 14.21 11.33 19.81
CA GLN A 313 15.39 10.94 19.04
C GLN A 313 15.21 11.23 17.54
N LYS A 314 14.11 10.83 16.93
CA LYS A 314 13.89 11.00 15.50
C LYS A 314 13.76 12.47 15.08
N LEU A 315 13.17 13.32 15.91
CA LEU A 315 13.06 14.76 15.66
C LEU A 315 14.41 15.51 15.69
N THR A 316 15.44 14.92 16.26
CA THR A 316 16.81 15.49 16.26
C THR A 316 17.66 14.99 15.09
N GLN A 317 17.20 13.98 14.36
CA GLN A 317 17.91 13.45 13.19
C GLN A 317 17.71 14.36 11.98
N ASP A 318 18.75 14.46 11.17
CA ASP A 318 18.63 15.02 9.82
C ASP A 318 17.75 14.10 8.95
N ARG A 319 17.25 14.66 7.85
CA ARG A 319 16.52 13.85 6.87
C ARG A 319 17.46 12.78 6.30
N ASN A 320 16.90 11.59 6.13
CA ASN A 320 17.65 10.46 5.59
C ASN A 320 18.03 10.70 4.12
N HIS A 321 19.01 9.93 3.65
CA HIS A 321 19.27 9.87 2.22
C HIS A 321 18.02 9.35 1.49
N GLN A 322 17.69 10.00 0.37
CA GLN A 322 16.54 9.62 -0.45
C GLN A 322 16.88 8.40 -1.31
N GLU A 323 16.02 7.41 -1.30
CA GLU A 323 16.11 6.28 -2.20
C GLU A 323 15.52 6.61 -3.59
N LYS A 324 15.97 5.88 -4.61
CA LYS A 324 15.46 6.06 -5.96
C LYS A 324 14.03 5.55 -6.08
N ASN A 325 13.13 6.37 -6.64
CA ASN A 325 11.77 5.96 -6.96
C ASN A 325 11.73 4.98 -8.13
N GLY A 326 11.17 3.82 -7.93
CA GLY A 326 11.07 2.75 -8.93
C GLY A 326 9.97 2.93 -9.98
N VAL A 327 9.14 3.98 -9.87
CA VAL A 327 7.97 4.17 -10.74
C VAL A 327 8.34 4.28 -12.23
N ASP A 328 9.47 4.89 -12.55
CA ASP A 328 9.92 5.01 -13.95
C ASP A 328 10.31 3.64 -14.53
N ILE A 329 10.98 2.80 -13.72
CA ILE A 329 11.35 1.44 -14.14
C ILE A 329 10.08 0.61 -14.33
N ALA A 330 9.14 0.65 -13.37
CA ALA A 330 7.87 -0.06 -13.47
C ALA A 330 7.09 0.35 -14.73
N GLY A 331 6.98 1.65 -15.00
CA GLY A 331 6.34 2.17 -16.20
C GLY A 331 6.99 1.68 -17.50
N MET A 332 8.32 1.72 -17.59
CA MET A 332 9.05 1.21 -18.77
C MET A 332 8.84 -0.28 -18.99
N GLU A 333 8.87 -1.10 -17.94
CA GLU A 333 8.68 -2.54 -18.03
C GLU A 333 7.25 -2.92 -18.48
N ILE A 334 6.26 -2.15 -18.07
CA ILE A 334 4.87 -2.31 -18.51
C ILE A 334 4.75 -1.94 -19.99
N LEU A 335 5.28 -0.77 -20.39
CA LEU A 335 5.24 -0.31 -21.78
C LEU A 335 5.98 -1.27 -22.73
N ASP A 336 7.13 -1.78 -22.33
CA ASP A 336 7.88 -2.79 -23.09
C ASP A 336 7.03 -4.04 -23.39
N THR A 337 6.24 -4.50 -22.41
CA THR A 337 5.32 -5.65 -22.60
C THR A 337 4.21 -5.36 -23.61
N ILE A 338 3.71 -4.10 -23.64
CA ILE A 338 2.67 -3.66 -24.58
C ILE A 338 3.21 -3.59 -26.01
N PHE A 339 4.42 -3.02 -26.20
CA PHE A 339 4.97 -2.74 -27.51
C PHE A 339 5.63 -3.94 -28.18
N LYS A 340 6.22 -4.87 -27.43
CA LYS A 340 6.79 -6.11 -28.00
C LYS A 340 5.74 -6.95 -28.72
N LYS A 341 4.50 -6.98 -28.25
CA LYS A 341 3.42 -7.74 -28.86
C LYS A 341 2.82 -7.09 -30.11
N ASN A 342 3.10 -5.83 -30.40
CA ASN A 342 2.62 -5.17 -31.64
C ASN A 342 3.57 -5.45 -32.82
N ASN A 343 4.70 -6.12 -32.59
CA ASN A 343 5.70 -6.47 -33.60
C ASN A 343 5.77 -7.97 -33.93
N ASP A 344 5.01 -8.81 -33.21
CA ASP A 344 4.77 -10.25 -33.50
C ASP A 344 3.33 -10.46 -34.04
#